data_b4433ac42178d8d0101aec302c822525
#
_entry.id   b4433ac42178d8d0101aec302c822525
#
_cell.length_a   1.000
_cell.length_b   1.000
_cell.length_c   1.000
_cell.angle_alpha   90.00
_cell.angle_beta   90.00
_cell.angle_gamma   90.00
#
_symmetry.space_group_name_H-M   'P 1'
#
loop_
_entity.id
_entity.type
_entity.pdbx_description
1 polymer ?
#
loop_
_entity_poly.entity_id
_entity_poly.type
_entity_poly.pdbx_seq_one_letter_code
_entity_poly.pdbx_strand_id
1 'polypeptide(L)' 'MEDYKSYYNKKNVQPIRPYVPGEDMRGIYVNKDDTVEEGGMIAHLPNNPVAKWYITREFFEANYVEAEQAA' A
#
# COMPACT_ATOMS: atom_id res chain seq x y z
N MET A 1 -6.60 -14.87 -0.16
CA MET A 1 -7.38 -13.82 0.49
C MET A 1 -6.45 -12.67 0.86
N GLU A 2 -6.85 -11.46 0.56
CA GLU A 2 -5.99 -10.30 0.76
C GLU A 2 -6.27 -9.67 2.12
N ASP A 3 -5.20 -9.24 2.79
CA ASP A 3 -5.28 -8.66 4.13
C ASP A 3 -5.18 -7.14 4.08
N TYR A 4 -6.07 -6.53 3.31
CA TYR A 4 -6.10 -5.07 3.27
C TYR A 4 -6.62 -4.51 4.58
N LYS A 5 -5.91 -3.52 5.09
CA LYS A 5 -6.34 -2.74 6.24
C LYS A 5 -6.42 -1.28 5.83
N SER A 6 -7.13 -0.49 6.62
CA SER A 6 -7.29 0.94 6.36
C SER A 6 -6.16 1.72 7.00
N TYR A 7 -5.53 2.59 6.23
CA TYR A 7 -4.44 3.44 6.71
C TYR A 7 -4.71 4.89 6.36
N TYR A 8 -4.28 5.78 7.22
CA TYR A 8 -4.34 7.21 6.94
C TYR A 8 -3.11 7.65 6.18
N ASN A 9 -3.35 8.42 5.14
CA ASN A 9 -2.36 9.23 4.48
C ASN A 9 -2.88 10.65 4.61
N LYS A 10 -2.44 11.40 5.58
CA LYS A 10 -2.81 12.80 5.83
C LYS A 10 -4.20 13.25 5.40
N LYS A 11 -4.68 12.82 4.24
CA LYS A 11 -5.93 13.29 3.64
C LYS A 11 -7.00 12.21 3.52
N ASN A 12 -6.59 10.96 3.38
CA ASN A 12 -7.52 9.88 3.02
C ASN A 12 -7.23 8.63 3.79
N VAL A 13 -8.26 7.80 3.95
CA VAL A 13 -8.10 6.44 4.44
C VAL A 13 -8.01 5.54 3.22
N GLN A 14 -6.99 4.69 3.16
CA GLN A 14 -6.75 3.81 2.02
C GLN A 14 -6.56 2.37 2.48
N PRO A 15 -7.11 1.39 1.73
CA PRO A 15 -6.84 -0.02 2.01
C PRO A 15 -5.41 -0.35 1.58
N ILE A 16 -4.65 -0.95 2.49
CA ILE A 16 -3.24 -1.28 2.23
C ILE A 16 -2.95 -2.65 2.82
N ARG A 17 -2.18 -3.45 2.08
CA ARG A 17 -1.72 -4.74 2.56
C ARG A 17 -0.22 -4.88 2.35
N PRO A 18 0.45 -5.77 3.09
CA PRO A 18 1.88 -6.01 2.85
C PRO A 18 2.12 -6.61 1.47
N TYR A 19 3.23 -6.21 0.86
CA TYR A 19 3.71 -6.87 -0.35
C TYR A 19 4.22 -8.27 0.01
N VAL A 20 3.83 -9.26 -0.78
CA VAL A 20 4.29 -10.63 -0.60
C VAL A 20 5.38 -10.90 -1.63
N PRO A 21 6.63 -11.17 -1.20
CA PRO A 21 7.70 -11.43 -2.16
C PRO A 21 7.32 -12.54 -3.14
N GLY A 22 7.55 -12.29 -4.41
CA GLY A 22 7.24 -13.24 -5.46
C GLY A 22 5.84 -13.15 -6.03
N GLU A 23 4.96 -12.31 -5.47
CA GLU A 23 3.62 -12.19 -6.02
C GLU A 23 3.64 -11.52 -7.38
N ASP A 24 2.57 -11.75 -8.14
CA ASP A 24 2.42 -11.18 -9.47
C ASP A 24 2.11 -9.70 -9.35
N MET A 25 2.99 -8.87 -9.88
CA MET A 25 2.86 -7.41 -9.80
C MET A 25 2.18 -6.79 -11.01
N ARG A 26 1.65 -7.60 -11.93
CA ARG A 26 0.94 -7.06 -13.08
C ARG A 26 -0.31 -6.31 -12.59
N GLY A 27 -0.56 -5.15 -13.20
CA GLY A 27 -1.69 -4.33 -12.81
C GLY A 27 -1.43 -3.46 -11.60
N ILE A 28 -0.23 -3.52 -11.03
CA ILE A 28 0.14 -2.69 -9.89
C ILE A 28 1.16 -1.66 -10.36
N TYR A 29 0.83 -0.38 -10.19
CA TYR A 29 1.75 0.69 -10.58
C TYR A 29 2.95 0.73 -9.63
N VAL A 30 4.13 0.77 -10.19
CA VAL A 30 5.37 0.93 -9.42
C VAL A 30 6.11 2.13 -9.98
N ASN A 31 6.43 3.10 -9.12
CA ASN A 31 7.18 4.27 -9.55
C ASN A 31 8.55 3.81 -10.04
N LYS A 32 9.03 4.43 -11.12
CA LYS A 32 10.27 4.01 -11.74
C LYS A 32 11.47 4.11 -10.80
N ASP A 33 11.38 4.95 -9.80
CA ASP A 33 12.48 5.14 -8.85
C ASP A 33 12.35 4.23 -7.62
N ASP A 34 11.29 3.44 -7.54
CA ASP A 34 11.07 2.53 -6.42
C ASP A 34 11.58 1.14 -6.75
N THR A 35 12.06 0.46 -5.72
CA THR A 35 12.46 -0.94 -5.84
C THR A 35 11.45 -1.77 -5.07
N VAL A 36 10.89 -2.79 -5.74
CA VAL A 36 9.93 -3.69 -5.10
C VAL A 36 10.70 -4.70 -4.26
N GLU A 37 10.48 -4.68 -2.96
CA GLU A 37 11.19 -5.57 -2.05
C GLU A 37 10.36 -5.84 -0.81
N GLU A 38 10.79 -6.81 -0.05
CA GLU A 38 10.10 -7.19 1.18
C GLU A 38 10.01 -5.99 2.12
N GLY A 39 8.85 -5.85 2.75
CA GLY A 39 8.60 -4.73 3.64
C GLY A 39 7.80 -3.62 2.99
N GLY A 40 7.68 -3.63 1.66
CA GLY A 40 6.83 -2.67 0.98
C GLY A 40 5.36 -3.01 1.13
N MET A 41 4.51 -2.16 0.60
CA MET A 41 3.05 -2.29 0.75
C MET A 41 2.37 -2.13 -0.60
N ILE A 42 1.16 -2.69 -0.70
CA ILE A 42 0.31 -2.55 -1.87
C ILE A 42 -0.97 -1.83 -1.43
N ALA A 43 -1.32 -0.76 -2.12
CA ALA A 43 -2.53 0.00 -1.82
C ALA A 43 -3.47 0.01 -3.03
N HIS A 44 -4.74 0.27 -2.79
CA HIS A 44 -5.67 0.54 -3.88
C HIS A 44 -6.61 1.67 -3.47
N LEU A 45 -7.27 2.26 -4.47
CA LEU A 45 -8.25 3.31 -4.18
C LEU A 45 -9.43 2.72 -3.43
N PRO A 46 -10.01 3.45 -2.46
CA PRO A 46 -11.13 2.92 -1.67
C PRO A 46 -12.32 2.49 -2.52
N ASN A 47 -12.57 3.20 -3.62
CA ASN A 47 -13.73 2.92 -4.47
C ASN A 47 -13.35 2.19 -5.76
N ASN A 48 -12.10 1.78 -5.90
CA ASN A 48 -11.64 1.12 -7.12
C ASN A 48 -10.51 0.15 -6.79
N PRO A 49 -10.86 -1.10 -6.46
CA PRO A 49 -9.82 -2.07 -6.07
C PRO A 49 -8.91 -2.50 -7.20
N VAL A 50 -9.19 -2.10 -8.44
CA VAL A 50 -8.31 -2.41 -9.56
C VAL A 50 -7.17 -1.41 -9.65
N ALA A 51 -7.36 -0.20 -9.17
CA ALA A 51 -6.33 0.85 -9.22
C ALA A 51 -5.37 0.68 -8.05
N LYS A 52 -4.34 -0.12 -8.26
CA LYS A 52 -3.37 -0.48 -7.23
C LYS A 52 -2.01 0.15 -7.48
N TRP A 53 -1.27 0.39 -6.41
CA TRP A 53 0.11 0.88 -6.55
C TRP A 53 0.96 0.36 -5.41
N TYR A 54 2.28 0.35 -5.64
CA TYR A 54 3.26 -0.11 -4.67
C TYR A 54 3.76 1.08 -3.85
N ILE A 55 3.97 0.85 -2.55
CA ILE A 55 4.51 1.86 -1.63
C ILE A 55 5.77 1.27 -1.00
N THR A 56 6.88 2.00 -1.07
CA THR A 56 8.11 1.53 -0.43
C THR A 56 7.92 1.54 1.09
N ARG A 57 8.69 0.70 1.77
CA ARG A 57 8.62 0.62 3.22
C ARG A 57 8.94 1.96 3.86
N GLU A 58 9.97 2.64 3.38
CA GLU A 58 10.37 3.93 3.95
C GLU A 58 9.25 4.96 3.82
N PHE A 59 8.66 5.03 2.65
CA PHE A 59 7.56 5.98 2.43
C PHE A 59 6.36 5.65 3.30
N PHE A 60 6.05 4.35 3.39
CA PHE A 60 4.93 3.90 4.19
C PHE A 60 5.12 4.25 5.67
N GLU A 61 6.30 3.97 6.22
CA GLU A 61 6.56 4.22 7.63
C GLU A 61 6.55 5.72 7.94
N ALA A 62 6.94 6.54 6.97
CA ALA A 62 7.01 7.99 7.18
C ALA A 62 5.66 8.68 7.04
N ASN A 63 4.72 8.11 6.29
CA ASN A 63 3.53 8.84 5.86
C ASN A 63 2.20 8.21 6.22
N TYR A 64 2.17 6.98 6.73
CA TYR A 64 0.93 6.26 6.95
C TYR A 64 0.80 5.81 8.40
N VAL A 65 -0.44 5.83 8.88
CA VAL A 65 -0.78 5.35 10.22
C VAL A 65 -2.02 4.48 10.09
N GLU A 66 -2.03 3.33 10.74
CA GLU A 66 -3.19 2.45 10.70
C GLU A 66 -4.40 3.17 11.30
N ALA A 67 -5.54 3.14 10.59
CA ALA A 67 -6.69 3.94 10.96
C ALA A 67 -7.19 3.65 12.37
N GLU A 68 -7.12 2.39 12.78
CA GLU A 68 -7.59 2.00 14.12
C GLU A 68 -6.74 2.59 15.21
N GLN A 69 -5.51 2.95 14.92
CA GLN A 69 -4.58 3.50 15.91
C GLN A 69 -4.53 5.01 15.87
N ALA A 70 -5.17 5.62 14.90
CA ALA A 70 -5.09 7.05 14.69
C ALA A 70 -6.11 7.84 15.52
N ALA A 71 -6.95 7.15 16.25
CA ALA A 71 -8.03 7.79 17.01
C ALA A 71 -7.51 8.73 18.10
#